data_92f51fac6d0b2899c7576b9092a77022
#
_entry.id   92f51fac6d0b2899c7576b9092a77022
#
_cell.length_a   1.000
_cell.length_b   1.000
_cell.length_c   1.000
_cell.angle_alpha   90.00
_cell.angle_beta   90.00
_cell.angle_gamma   90.00
#
_symmetry.space_group_name_H-M   'P 1'
#
loop_
_entity.id
_entity.type
_entity.pdbx_description
1 polymer ?
#
loop_
_entity_poly.entity_id
_entity_poly.type
_entity_poly.pdbx_seq_one_letter_code
_entity_poly.pdbx_strand_id
1 'polypeptide(L)'
;MSIIEKMSKIVNDGDVAAGEKMIHDDYQFLMHSSGNKLSKQDILKWLGMKDVKKEKVRVLFENDEVGFEHAFASYKDGNKEALMTYYKYKDGKVVYMETGATKLPK
;
A
#
# COMPACT_ATOMS: atom_id res chain seq x y z
N MET A 1 7.58 -12.67 8.62
CA MET A 1 7.23 -11.29 8.22
C MET A 1 5.85 -11.28 7.60
N SER A 2 5.00 -10.39 8.03
CA SER A 2 3.63 -10.28 7.51
C SER A 2 3.61 -9.76 6.07
N ILE A 3 2.51 -10.00 5.35
CA ILE A 3 2.34 -9.46 4.00
C ILE A 3 2.32 -7.93 4.03
N ILE A 4 1.69 -7.34 5.05
CA ILE A 4 1.67 -5.88 5.23
C ILE A 4 3.10 -5.33 5.37
N GLU A 5 3.92 -5.98 6.19
CA GLU A 5 5.31 -5.55 6.37
C GLU A 5 6.12 -5.70 5.08
N LYS A 6 5.92 -6.79 4.36
CA LYS A 6 6.57 -7.00 3.05
C LYS A 6 6.16 -5.92 2.05
N MET A 7 4.87 -5.60 1.98
CA MET A 7 4.38 -4.55 1.08
C MET A 7 4.95 -3.18 1.45
N SER A 8 5.04 -2.88 2.75
CA SER A 8 5.61 -1.60 3.20
C SER A 8 7.08 -1.47 2.80
N LYS A 9 7.85 -2.56 2.92
CA LYS A 9 9.24 -2.58 2.47
C LYS A 9 9.33 -2.39 0.96
N ILE A 10 8.47 -3.07 0.20
CA ILE A 10 8.42 -2.93 -1.26
C ILE A 10 8.15 -1.47 -1.66
N VAL A 11 7.20 -0.83 -1.02
CA VAL A 11 6.87 0.58 -1.27
C VAL A 11 8.06 1.48 -0.95
N ASN A 12 8.68 1.29 0.21
CA ASN A 12 9.78 2.15 0.65
C ASN A 12 11.03 1.98 -0.22
N ASP A 13 11.28 0.77 -0.71
CA ASP A 13 12.42 0.49 -1.56
C ASP A 13 12.17 0.82 -3.04
N GLY A 14 10.89 0.99 -3.40
CA GLY A 14 10.51 1.14 -4.81
C GLY A 14 10.83 -0.12 -5.61
N ASP A 15 10.71 -1.29 -4.99
CA ASP A 15 11.13 -2.56 -5.56
C ASP A 15 10.04 -3.14 -6.45
N VAL A 16 10.06 -2.74 -7.73
CA VAL A 16 9.06 -3.17 -8.72
C VAL A 16 9.06 -4.69 -8.91
N ALA A 17 10.24 -5.32 -8.93
CA ALA A 17 10.33 -6.77 -9.12
C ALA A 17 9.67 -7.54 -7.97
N ALA A 18 9.89 -7.11 -6.73
CA ALA A 18 9.23 -7.72 -5.58
C ALA A 18 7.72 -7.43 -5.59
N GLY A 19 7.32 -6.24 -6.01
CA GLY A 19 5.91 -5.86 -6.18
C GLY A 19 5.22 -6.75 -7.19
N GLU A 20 5.85 -7.04 -8.32
CA GLU A 20 5.32 -7.94 -9.35
C GLU A 20 4.97 -9.31 -8.76
N LYS A 21 5.80 -9.83 -7.86
CA LYS A 21 5.59 -11.15 -7.25
C LYS A 21 4.54 -11.13 -6.14
N MET A 22 4.44 -10.04 -5.39
CA MET A 22 3.55 -9.94 -4.23
C MET A 22 2.13 -9.53 -4.59
N ILE A 23 1.94 -8.85 -5.70
CA ILE A 23 0.65 -8.32 -6.13
C ILE A 23 -0.01 -9.29 -7.11
N HIS A 24 -1.24 -9.70 -6.77
CA HIS A 24 -2.04 -10.61 -7.61
C HIS A 24 -2.39 -9.93 -8.93
N ASP A 25 -2.52 -10.71 -10.02
CA ASP A 25 -2.84 -10.16 -11.33
C ASP A 25 -4.20 -9.44 -11.37
N ASP A 26 -5.14 -9.86 -10.50
CA ASP A 26 -6.47 -9.26 -10.40
C ASP A 26 -6.54 -8.08 -9.44
N TYR A 27 -5.40 -7.58 -8.99
CA TYR A 27 -5.30 -6.53 -7.99
C TYR A 27 -6.08 -5.27 -8.34
N GLN A 28 -6.72 -4.69 -7.33
CA GLN A 28 -7.31 -3.36 -7.40
C GLN A 28 -6.97 -2.58 -6.14
N PHE A 29 -6.73 -1.29 -6.30
CA PHE A 29 -6.50 -0.37 -5.19
C PHE A 29 -7.52 0.75 -5.27
N LEU A 30 -8.34 0.88 -4.22
CA LEU A 30 -9.31 1.96 -4.12
C LEU A 30 -8.79 3.04 -3.16
N MET A 31 -8.72 4.27 -3.64
CA MET A 31 -8.40 5.42 -2.81
C MET A 31 -9.69 6.12 -2.41
N HIS A 32 -9.96 6.22 -1.10
CA HIS A 32 -11.20 6.83 -0.60
C HIS A 32 -11.31 8.30 -0.99
N SER A 33 -10.19 9.02 -1.00
CA SER A 33 -10.19 10.47 -1.25
C SER A 33 -10.66 10.85 -2.65
N SER A 34 -10.42 9.99 -3.64
CA SER A 34 -10.76 10.29 -5.03
C SER A 34 -11.79 9.36 -5.63
N GLY A 35 -11.99 8.17 -5.01
CA GLY A 35 -12.81 7.10 -5.58
C GLY A 35 -12.13 6.39 -6.74
N ASN A 36 -10.89 6.73 -7.08
CA ASN A 36 -10.16 6.10 -8.17
C ASN A 36 -9.74 4.67 -7.82
N LYS A 37 -9.79 3.80 -8.81
CA LYS A 37 -9.30 2.43 -8.71
C LYS A 37 -8.07 2.27 -9.59
N LEU A 38 -7.02 1.67 -9.02
CA LEU A 38 -5.77 1.42 -9.73
C LEU A 38 -5.59 -0.08 -9.93
N SER A 39 -5.07 -0.46 -11.08
CA SER A 39 -4.75 -1.86 -11.41
C SER A 39 -3.35 -2.22 -10.93
N LYS A 40 -2.98 -3.52 -11.07
CA LYS A 40 -1.61 -3.96 -10.81
C LYS A 40 -0.60 -3.17 -11.65
N GLN A 41 -0.88 -2.93 -12.93
CA GLN A 41 0.00 -2.17 -13.81
C GLN A 41 0.23 -0.75 -13.30
N ASP A 42 -0.83 -0.09 -12.86
CA ASP A 42 -0.76 1.27 -12.32
C ASP A 42 0.12 1.32 -11.07
N ILE A 43 -0.06 0.34 -10.17
CA ILE A 43 0.70 0.29 -8.91
C ILE A 43 2.18 0.01 -9.16
N LEU A 44 2.50 -0.89 -10.08
CA LEU A 44 3.90 -1.20 -10.41
C LEU A 44 4.61 0.03 -10.97
N LYS A 45 3.93 0.78 -11.83
CA LYS A 45 4.46 2.03 -12.38
C LYS A 45 4.71 3.05 -11.27
N TRP A 46 3.75 3.20 -10.35
CA TRP A 46 3.86 4.12 -9.22
C TRP A 46 5.02 3.72 -8.29
N LEU A 47 5.20 2.43 -8.01
CA LEU A 47 6.31 1.95 -7.16
C LEU A 47 7.66 2.39 -7.72
N GLY A 48 7.83 2.34 -9.04
CA GLY A 48 9.07 2.74 -9.68
C GLY A 48 9.40 4.23 -9.52
N MET A 49 8.41 5.06 -9.23
CA MET A 49 8.60 6.50 -9.03
C MET A 49 9.20 6.86 -7.69
N LYS A 50 9.13 5.96 -6.71
CA LYS A 50 9.67 6.16 -5.35
C LYS A 50 9.20 7.46 -4.70
N ASP A 51 7.93 7.80 -4.90
CA ASP A 51 7.36 9.07 -4.46
C ASP A 51 7.02 9.11 -2.97
N VAL A 52 6.84 7.96 -2.33
CA VAL A 52 6.33 7.89 -0.97
C VAL A 52 7.25 7.07 -0.07
N LYS A 53 7.33 7.48 1.21
CA LYS A 53 7.93 6.68 2.29
C LYS A 53 6.86 6.43 3.34
N LYS A 54 6.70 5.18 3.72
CA LYS A 54 5.81 4.78 4.81
C LYS A 54 6.62 4.71 6.09
N GLU A 55 6.06 5.27 7.16
CA GLU A 55 6.70 5.35 8.48
C GLU A 55 5.74 4.88 9.55
N LYS A 56 6.28 4.36 10.65
CA LYS A 56 5.52 3.95 11.83
C LYS A 56 4.38 3.00 11.46
N VAL A 57 4.69 2.03 10.61
CA VAL A 57 3.72 1.02 10.15
C VAL A 57 3.27 0.17 11.33
N ARG A 58 1.96 0.06 11.53
CA ARG A 58 1.37 -0.80 12.55
C ARG A 58 0.42 -1.79 11.88
N VAL A 59 0.67 -3.08 12.09
CA VAL A 59 -0.25 -4.13 11.67
C VAL A 59 -1.31 -4.25 12.76
N LEU A 60 -2.51 -3.77 12.50
CA LEU A 60 -3.59 -3.77 13.47
C LEU A 60 -4.26 -5.13 13.58
N PHE A 61 -4.33 -5.85 12.47
CA PHE A 61 -4.87 -7.19 12.38
C PHE A 61 -4.42 -7.82 11.08
N GLU A 62 -4.14 -9.14 11.10
CA GLU A 62 -3.82 -9.87 9.88
C GLU A 62 -4.08 -11.36 10.06
N ASN A 63 -4.69 -11.96 9.04
CA ASN A 63 -4.79 -13.41 8.91
C ASN A 63 -4.51 -13.79 7.46
N ASP A 64 -4.82 -15.02 7.04
CA ASP A 64 -4.53 -15.48 5.69
C ASP A 64 -5.39 -14.81 4.61
N GLU A 65 -6.48 -14.16 4.98
CA GLU A 65 -7.45 -13.59 4.04
C GLU A 65 -7.43 -12.08 3.99
N VAL A 66 -7.19 -11.42 5.12
CA VAL A 66 -7.30 -9.96 5.22
C VAL A 66 -6.24 -9.38 6.15
N GLY A 67 -5.98 -8.09 5.99
CA GLY A 67 -5.13 -7.35 6.89
C GLY A 67 -5.58 -5.89 7.03
N PHE A 68 -5.25 -5.29 8.17
CA PHE A 68 -5.52 -3.89 8.45
C PHE A 68 -4.26 -3.23 8.96
N GLU A 69 -3.98 -2.05 8.46
CA GLU A 69 -2.76 -1.31 8.76
C GLU A 69 -3.08 0.14 9.09
N HIS A 70 -2.32 0.70 10.03
CA HIS A 70 -2.19 2.14 10.17
C HIS A 70 -0.73 2.50 9.93
N ALA A 71 -0.49 3.56 9.14
CA ALA A 71 0.86 4.04 8.87
C ALA A 71 0.82 5.54 8.59
N PHE A 72 2.00 6.15 8.54
CA PHE A 72 2.16 7.52 8.07
C PHE A 72 2.90 7.48 6.73
N ALA A 73 2.54 8.38 5.83
CA ALA A 73 3.20 8.51 4.54
C ALA A 73 3.78 9.90 4.40
N SER A 74 5.01 9.96 3.88
CA SER A 74 5.67 11.22 3.52
C SER A 74 5.91 11.19 2.02
N TYR A 75 5.58 12.27 1.35
CA TYR A 75 5.71 12.41 -0.10
C TYR A 75 6.85 13.35 -0.45
N LYS A 76 7.38 13.23 -1.67
CA LYS A 76 8.49 14.06 -2.14
C LYS A 76 8.20 15.57 -2.10
N ASP A 77 6.94 15.95 -2.26
CA ASP A 77 6.52 17.36 -2.21
C ASP A 77 6.40 17.91 -0.80
N GLY A 78 6.71 17.11 0.23
CA GLY A 78 6.64 17.53 1.63
C GLY A 78 5.29 17.26 2.29
N ASN A 79 4.30 16.79 1.56
CA ASN A 79 3.01 16.42 2.15
C ASN A 79 3.15 15.17 3.00
N LYS A 80 2.34 15.10 4.07
CA LYS A 80 2.27 13.92 4.95
C LYS A 80 0.82 13.56 5.18
N GLU A 81 0.56 12.25 5.30
CA GLU A 81 -0.78 11.72 5.54
C GLU A 81 -0.74 10.61 6.57
N ALA A 82 -1.84 10.46 7.31
CA ALA A 82 -2.09 9.27 8.12
C ALA A 82 -2.96 8.33 7.29
N LEU A 83 -2.58 7.06 7.22
CA LEU A 83 -3.24 6.07 6.37
C LEU A 83 -3.88 4.98 7.20
N MET A 84 -5.14 4.65 6.87
CA MET A 84 -5.80 3.43 7.32
C MET A 84 -6.04 2.59 6.08
N THR A 85 -5.45 1.41 6.03
CA THR A 85 -5.48 0.57 4.83
C THR A 85 -6.03 -0.81 5.13
N TYR A 86 -6.97 -1.26 4.31
CA TYR A 86 -7.50 -2.60 4.31
C TYR A 86 -6.86 -3.38 3.16
N TYR A 87 -6.40 -4.59 3.46
CA TYR A 87 -5.81 -5.51 2.49
C TYR A 87 -6.66 -6.75 2.38
N LYS A 88 -6.79 -7.28 1.17
CA LYS A 88 -7.36 -8.60 0.94
C LYS A 88 -6.34 -9.45 0.20
N TYR A 89 -6.20 -10.70 0.64
CA TYR A 89 -5.20 -11.62 0.08
C TYR A 89 -5.86 -12.75 -0.68
N LYS A 90 -5.16 -13.23 -1.72
CA LYS A 90 -5.54 -14.41 -2.50
C LYS A 90 -4.26 -15.10 -2.96
N ASP A 91 -4.16 -16.40 -2.73
CA ASP A 91 -2.99 -17.19 -3.12
C ASP A 91 -1.67 -16.63 -2.54
N GLY A 92 -1.73 -16.10 -1.31
CA GLY A 92 -0.57 -15.51 -0.64
C GLY A 92 -0.14 -14.16 -1.20
N LYS A 93 -0.95 -13.55 -2.07
CA LYS A 93 -0.67 -12.26 -2.69
C LYS A 93 -1.75 -11.24 -2.35
N VAL A 94 -1.41 -9.97 -2.49
CA VAL A 94 -2.37 -8.89 -2.29
C VAL A 94 -3.24 -8.78 -3.53
N VAL A 95 -4.56 -8.99 -3.38
CA VAL A 95 -5.52 -8.91 -4.49
C VAL A 95 -6.37 -7.64 -4.44
N TYR A 96 -6.45 -7.01 -3.27
CA TYR A 96 -7.23 -5.79 -3.10
C TYR A 96 -6.67 -4.95 -1.97
N MET A 97 -6.67 -3.64 -2.16
CA MET A 97 -6.37 -2.68 -1.11
C MET A 97 -7.33 -1.52 -1.19
N GLU A 98 -7.68 -0.95 -0.04
CA GLU A 98 -8.35 0.34 0.00
C GLU A 98 -7.78 1.17 1.14
N THR A 99 -7.60 2.45 0.89
CA THR A 99 -6.93 3.36 1.82
C THR A 99 -7.78 4.60 2.06
N GLY A 100 -8.00 4.89 3.35
CA GLY A 100 -8.46 6.19 3.79
C GLY A 100 -7.25 6.99 4.24
N ALA A 101 -7.08 8.20 3.71
CA ALA A 101 -5.96 9.05 4.02
C ALA A 101 -6.42 10.35 4.65
N THR A 102 -5.75 10.76 5.74
CA THR A 102 -6.01 12.04 6.40
C THR A 102 -4.77 12.91 6.24
N LYS A 103 -4.92 14.05 5.59
CA LYS A 103 -3.81 14.98 5.39
C LYS A 103 -3.40 15.58 6.72
N LEU A 104 -2.09 15.57 7.00
CA LEU A 104 -1.53 16.14 8.22
C LEU A 104 -1.04 17.56 7.98
N PRO A 105 -1.04 18.42 9.04
CA PRO A 105 -0.42 19.73 8.95
C PRO A 105 1.08 19.60 8.63
N LYS A 106 1.57 20.50 7.83
CA LYS A 106 3.00 20.56 7.52
C LYS A 106 3.80 21.18 8.62
#